data_8e726feb667536a714cecf0da1f2f333
#
_entry.id   8e726feb667536a714cecf0da1f2f333
#
_cell.length_a   1.000
_cell.length_b   1.000
_cell.length_c   1.000
_cell.angle_alpha   90.00
_cell.angle_beta   90.00
_cell.angle_gamma   90.00
#
_symmetry.space_group_name_H-M   'P 1'
#
loop_
_entity.id
_entity.type
_entity.pdbx_description
1 polymer ?
#
loop_
_entity_poly.entity_id
_entity_poly.type
_entity_poly.pdbx_seq_one_letter_code
_entity_poly.pdbx_strand_id
1 'polypeptide(L)'
;MNLVKAPTRTSIEFAVKAGISTVAAVGLARWIGLSSPYWAGVSAVVATAGSIGASINASITRIVATVIALLIAVGVVLLPVNGLIVAGLTVAVTLIVMSSLRLDAGARLAGASTLLLTAIPQGDPLSTAIGRGLNVPLGCVVAVAIGAVVFPHRAVNTLRIGLTEDLIGAFRLSCDAIDQWLDSTVDPNLEDRLHALLGDVRKRDAIYTEATYEPGGMGGRSDSLALALELTKRTSRVTRSLVIVATRGQTNSAQRLLEPQFRGVIQALHDAISDIDSSHWSDTPALAQRIHSHLRPSIDAMDAGFRQLREHQATAPFSDRDVEHLLHAMWCIHAFDESFAEQGLEAD
;
A
#
# COMPACT_ATOMS: atom_id res chain seq x y z
N MET A 1 2.24 -22.59 22.52
CA MET A 1 2.64 -21.33 21.89
C MET A 1 3.89 -21.61 21.06
N ASN A 2 3.74 -21.88 19.74
CA ASN A 2 4.87 -22.16 18.86
C ASN A 2 5.62 -20.84 18.58
N LEU A 3 6.66 -20.57 19.35
CA LEU A 3 7.48 -19.35 19.29
C LEU A 3 8.48 -19.35 18.10
N VAL A 4 8.66 -20.46 17.41
CA VAL A 4 9.60 -20.56 16.29
C VAL A 4 8.85 -20.95 15.03
N LYS A 5 8.64 -19.96 14.14
CA LYS A 5 8.17 -20.17 12.78
C LYS A 5 9.38 -20.26 11.86
N ALA A 6 9.41 -21.24 10.96
CA ALA A 6 10.50 -21.31 9.99
C ALA A 6 10.62 -20.00 9.20
N PRO A 7 11.84 -19.49 8.93
CA PRO A 7 12.03 -18.25 8.21
C PRO A 7 11.46 -18.38 6.80
N THR A 8 10.73 -17.38 6.35
CA THR A 8 10.23 -17.32 4.99
C THR A 8 11.38 -17.04 4.02
N ARG A 9 11.22 -17.41 2.75
CA ARG A 9 12.20 -17.11 1.70
C ARG A 9 12.55 -15.62 1.66
N THR A 10 11.56 -14.74 1.78
CA THR A 10 11.73 -13.29 1.82
C THR A 10 12.56 -12.83 3.03
N SER A 11 12.39 -13.46 4.19
CA SER A 11 13.19 -13.17 5.39
C SER A 11 14.65 -13.56 5.21
N ILE A 12 14.91 -14.69 4.53
CA ILE A 12 16.28 -15.14 4.23
C ILE A 12 16.95 -14.20 3.22
N GLU A 13 16.24 -13.84 2.14
CA GLU A 13 16.76 -12.90 1.13
C GLU A 13 17.08 -11.54 1.75
N PHE A 14 16.22 -11.03 2.64
CA PHE A 14 16.48 -9.81 3.38
C PHE A 14 17.72 -9.92 4.27
N ALA A 15 17.86 -11.01 5.03
CA ALA A 15 19.00 -11.22 5.92
C ALA A 15 20.32 -11.31 5.14
N VAL A 16 20.33 -11.99 4.00
CA VAL A 16 21.49 -12.08 3.10
C VAL A 16 21.87 -10.71 2.55
N LYS A 17 20.90 -9.94 2.04
CA LYS A 17 21.13 -8.57 1.57
C LYS A 17 21.73 -7.69 2.66
N ALA A 18 21.13 -7.68 3.85
CA ALA A 18 21.59 -6.88 4.98
C ALA A 18 23.01 -7.27 5.41
N GLY A 19 23.32 -8.56 5.47
CA GLY A 19 24.64 -9.06 5.78
C GLY A 19 25.70 -8.60 4.78
N ILE A 20 25.45 -8.79 3.49
CA ILE A 20 26.37 -8.37 2.40
C ILE A 20 26.55 -6.85 2.44
N SER A 21 25.46 -6.09 2.55
CA SER A 21 25.50 -4.63 2.62
C SER A 21 26.33 -4.14 3.81
N THR A 22 26.20 -4.79 4.96
CA THR A 22 26.97 -4.44 6.16
C THR A 22 28.47 -4.64 5.97
N VAL A 23 28.85 -5.82 5.48
CA VAL A 23 30.29 -6.14 5.23
C VAL A 23 30.88 -5.18 4.21
N ALA A 24 30.17 -4.94 3.11
CA ALA A 24 30.62 -4.03 2.07
C ALA A 24 30.76 -2.58 2.57
N ALA A 25 29.77 -2.08 3.32
CA ALA A 25 29.78 -0.73 3.86
C ALA A 25 30.90 -0.50 4.87
N VAL A 26 31.10 -1.44 5.81
CA VAL A 26 32.18 -1.36 6.81
C VAL A 26 33.55 -1.49 6.12
N GLY A 27 33.68 -2.42 5.17
CA GLY A 27 34.92 -2.61 4.40
C GLY A 27 35.30 -1.34 3.63
N LEU A 28 34.33 -0.74 2.93
CA LEU A 28 34.54 0.49 2.16
C LEU A 28 34.88 1.67 3.06
N ALA A 29 34.17 1.83 4.20
CA ALA A 29 34.45 2.88 5.17
C ALA A 29 35.87 2.76 5.77
N ARG A 30 36.35 1.54 6.04
CA ARG A 30 37.71 1.29 6.51
C ARG A 30 38.74 1.59 5.40
N TRP A 31 38.46 1.20 4.17
CA TRP A 31 39.36 1.43 3.04
C TRP A 31 39.57 2.92 2.77
N ILE A 32 38.50 3.73 2.91
CA ILE A 32 38.57 5.20 2.77
C ILE A 32 39.19 5.87 4.00
N GLY A 33 39.36 5.16 5.12
CA GLY A 33 39.92 5.70 6.35
C GLY A 33 38.95 6.52 7.21
N LEU A 34 37.64 6.27 7.07
CA LEU A 34 36.66 6.97 7.89
C LEU A 34 36.74 6.56 9.36
N SER A 35 36.58 7.54 10.25
CA SER A 35 36.47 7.29 11.70
C SER A 35 35.17 6.53 12.01
N SER A 36 35.24 5.54 12.91
CA SER A 36 34.07 4.76 13.36
C SER A 36 33.26 4.06 12.23
N PRO A 37 33.88 3.22 11.39
CA PRO A 37 33.31 2.62 10.18
C PRO A 37 32.09 1.73 10.45
N TYR A 38 31.88 1.27 11.70
CA TYR A 38 30.69 0.49 12.08
C TYR A 38 29.37 1.27 11.86
N TRP A 39 29.41 2.61 11.86
CA TRP A 39 28.20 3.40 11.56
C TRP A 39 27.74 3.28 10.11
N ALA A 40 28.65 3.04 9.18
CA ALA A 40 28.30 2.68 7.82
C ALA A 40 27.55 1.34 7.77
N GLY A 41 28.03 0.34 8.54
CA GLY A 41 27.36 -0.95 8.65
C GLY A 41 25.95 -0.85 9.26
N VAL A 42 25.81 -0.13 10.37
CA VAL A 42 24.49 0.12 10.98
C VAL A 42 23.53 0.79 9.99
N SER A 43 24.03 1.78 9.27
CA SER A 43 23.20 2.48 8.28
C SER A 43 22.84 1.59 7.09
N ALA A 44 23.74 0.71 6.66
CA ALA A 44 23.46 -0.26 5.61
C ALA A 44 22.36 -1.25 6.02
N VAL A 45 22.39 -1.78 7.27
CA VAL A 45 21.31 -2.65 7.78
C VAL A 45 19.96 -1.92 7.79
N VAL A 46 19.95 -0.70 8.32
CA VAL A 46 18.72 0.11 8.45
C VAL A 46 18.15 0.53 7.10
N ALA A 47 19.00 0.83 6.13
CA ALA A 47 18.60 1.23 4.79
C ALA A 47 18.24 0.03 3.88
N THR A 48 18.64 -1.20 4.24
CA THR A 48 18.24 -2.39 3.48
C THR A 48 16.76 -2.67 3.70
N ALA A 49 16.01 -2.81 2.61
CA ALA A 49 14.59 -3.10 2.64
C ALA A 49 14.21 -4.16 1.59
N GLY A 50 12.93 -4.55 1.54
CA GLY A 50 12.42 -5.59 0.66
C GLY A 50 12.53 -5.24 -0.82
N SER A 51 12.27 -3.97 -1.19
CA SER A 51 12.34 -3.45 -2.54
C SER A 51 13.45 -2.39 -2.69
N ILE A 52 13.81 -2.09 -3.93
CA ILE A 52 14.78 -1.01 -4.26
C ILE A 52 14.21 0.33 -3.81
N GLY A 53 12.94 0.61 -4.11
CA GLY A 53 12.29 1.86 -3.73
C GLY A 53 12.20 2.04 -2.22
N ALA A 54 11.84 0.97 -1.49
CA ALA A 54 11.85 0.99 -0.02
C ALA A 54 13.24 1.30 0.54
N SER A 55 14.30 0.71 -0.04
CA SER A 55 15.69 0.96 0.38
C SER A 55 16.11 2.41 0.12
N ILE A 56 15.69 3.01 -0.99
CA ILE A 56 15.95 4.43 -1.30
C ILE A 56 15.21 5.32 -0.31
N ASN A 57 13.92 5.09 -0.08
CA ASN A 57 13.11 5.85 0.88
C ASN A 57 13.70 5.77 2.30
N ALA A 58 14.05 4.57 2.75
CA ALA A 58 14.72 4.37 4.04
C ALA A 58 16.05 5.10 4.13
N SER A 59 16.83 5.11 3.02
CA SER A 59 18.11 5.83 2.94
C SER A 59 17.93 7.34 3.05
N ILE A 60 16.99 7.92 2.31
CA ILE A 60 16.68 9.35 2.37
C ILE A 60 16.25 9.75 3.78
N THR A 61 15.30 9.02 4.35
CA THR A 61 14.82 9.24 5.71
C THR A 61 15.95 9.15 6.73
N ARG A 62 16.85 8.16 6.57
CA ARG A 62 18.00 7.96 7.45
C ARG A 62 19.01 9.11 7.37
N ILE A 63 19.32 9.59 6.16
CA ILE A 63 20.25 10.70 5.95
C ILE A 63 19.68 11.99 6.54
N VAL A 64 18.42 12.32 6.22
CA VAL A 64 17.75 13.52 6.74
C VAL A 64 17.68 13.49 8.28
N ALA A 65 17.24 12.35 8.84
CA ALA A 65 17.19 12.16 10.29
C ALA A 65 18.57 12.35 10.95
N THR A 66 19.62 11.84 10.31
CA THR A 66 20.99 12.00 10.82
C THR A 66 21.45 13.44 10.77
N VAL A 67 21.21 14.16 9.68
CA VAL A 67 21.58 15.59 9.57
C VAL A 67 20.89 16.41 10.65
N ILE A 68 19.59 16.24 10.85
CA ILE A 68 18.83 16.93 11.90
C ILE A 68 19.41 16.62 13.28
N ALA A 69 19.65 15.31 13.57
CA ALA A 69 20.21 14.88 14.83
C ALA A 69 21.60 15.47 15.10
N LEU A 70 22.46 15.54 14.06
CA LEU A 70 23.79 16.11 14.17
C LEU A 70 23.73 17.62 14.43
N LEU A 71 22.88 18.36 13.73
CA LEU A 71 22.71 19.80 13.94
C LEU A 71 22.25 20.13 15.36
N ILE A 72 21.27 19.39 15.87
CA ILE A 72 20.77 19.57 17.25
C ILE A 72 21.87 19.20 18.26
N ALA A 73 22.54 18.04 18.08
CA ALA A 73 23.55 17.57 19.01
C ALA A 73 24.76 18.53 19.07
N VAL A 74 25.28 18.97 17.93
CA VAL A 74 26.39 19.94 17.87
C VAL A 74 25.98 21.28 18.52
N GLY A 75 24.77 21.78 18.24
CA GLY A 75 24.24 22.99 18.86
C GLY A 75 24.18 22.89 20.39
N VAL A 76 23.81 21.74 20.94
CA VAL A 76 23.76 21.51 22.39
C VAL A 76 25.16 21.35 23.02
N VAL A 77 26.07 20.66 22.35
CA VAL A 77 27.45 20.45 22.85
C VAL A 77 28.24 21.77 22.96
N LEU A 78 27.89 22.75 22.12
CA LEU A 78 28.51 24.11 22.20
C LEU A 78 28.00 24.92 23.40
N LEU A 79 26.95 24.48 24.09
CA LEU A 79 26.47 25.14 25.31
C LEU A 79 27.25 24.62 26.51
N PRO A 80 27.59 25.47 27.50
CA PRO A 80 28.36 25.10 28.69
C PRO A 80 27.51 24.29 29.71
N VAL A 81 26.61 23.45 29.22
CA VAL A 81 25.67 22.71 30.05
C VAL A 81 25.87 21.21 29.75
N ASN A 82 26.57 20.53 30.67
CA ASN A 82 26.82 19.12 30.57
C ASN A 82 25.99 18.33 31.61
N GLY A 83 25.40 17.26 31.19
CA GLY A 83 24.71 16.34 32.13
C GLY A 83 23.70 15.43 31.45
N LEU A 84 23.35 14.36 32.14
CA LEU A 84 22.40 13.35 31.67
C LEU A 84 21.01 13.92 31.34
N ILE A 85 20.62 14.96 32.10
CA ILE A 85 19.34 15.67 31.87
C ILE A 85 19.35 16.39 30.53
N VAL A 86 20.47 17.02 30.17
CA VAL A 86 20.61 17.72 28.87
C VAL A 86 20.56 16.73 27.73
N ALA A 87 21.20 15.57 27.86
CA ALA A 87 21.10 14.52 26.84
C ALA A 87 19.65 14.04 26.64
N GLY A 88 18.90 13.85 27.73
CA GLY A 88 17.49 13.50 27.67
C GLY A 88 16.62 14.58 27.01
N LEU A 89 16.83 15.85 27.36
CA LEU A 89 16.13 16.99 26.74
C LEU A 89 16.46 17.12 25.24
N THR A 90 17.71 16.89 24.87
CA THR A 90 18.15 16.96 23.47
C THR A 90 17.48 15.86 22.64
N VAL A 91 17.35 14.65 23.19
CA VAL A 91 16.59 13.57 22.56
C VAL A 91 15.12 13.95 22.40
N ALA A 92 14.50 14.51 23.45
CA ALA A 92 13.10 14.95 23.38
C ALA A 92 12.89 16.02 22.31
N VAL A 93 13.74 17.03 22.24
CA VAL A 93 13.71 18.06 21.20
C VAL A 93 13.86 17.43 19.80
N THR A 94 14.81 16.51 19.63
CA THR A 94 15.01 15.82 18.35
C THR A 94 13.74 15.06 17.92
N LEU A 95 13.11 14.32 18.83
CA LEU A 95 11.88 13.60 18.52
C LEU A 95 10.71 14.53 18.17
N ILE A 96 10.56 15.65 18.89
CA ILE A 96 9.54 16.66 18.59
C ILE A 96 9.76 17.27 17.20
N VAL A 97 11.01 17.66 16.87
CA VAL A 97 11.34 18.22 15.56
C VAL A 97 11.06 17.21 14.44
N MET A 98 11.47 15.95 14.62
CA MET A 98 11.23 14.90 13.63
C MET A 98 9.73 14.64 13.41
N SER A 99 8.94 14.58 14.48
CA SER A 99 7.49 14.42 14.39
C SER A 99 6.81 15.61 13.72
N SER A 100 7.24 16.85 14.03
CA SER A 100 6.74 18.07 13.40
C SER A 100 7.00 18.11 11.89
N LEU A 101 8.10 17.50 11.44
CA LEU A 101 8.48 17.35 10.04
C LEU A 101 7.85 16.11 9.38
N ARG A 102 6.99 15.36 10.08
CA ARG A 102 6.37 14.09 9.64
C ARG A 102 7.40 13.03 9.24
N LEU A 103 8.55 13.00 9.91
CA LEU A 103 9.65 12.05 9.69
C LEU A 103 9.68 10.97 10.78
N ASP A 104 8.51 10.49 11.23
CA ASP A 104 8.36 9.57 12.35
C ASP A 104 9.14 8.27 12.15
N ALA A 105 9.26 7.78 10.91
CA ALA A 105 10.04 6.58 10.59
C ALA A 105 11.53 6.72 10.95
N GLY A 106 12.10 7.92 10.83
CA GLY A 106 13.49 8.24 11.19
C GLY A 106 13.68 8.69 12.63
N ALA A 107 12.62 9.07 13.33
CA ALA A 107 12.69 9.74 14.64
C ALA A 107 13.44 8.93 15.69
N ARG A 108 13.15 7.63 15.81
CA ARG A 108 13.82 6.76 16.80
C ARG A 108 15.34 6.69 16.59
N LEU A 109 15.77 6.62 15.33
CA LEU A 109 17.18 6.56 14.97
C LEU A 109 17.88 7.92 15.14
N ALA A 110 17.16 9.02 14.86
CA ALA A 110 17.63 10.36 15.16
C ALA A 110 17.84 10.55 16.65
N GLY A 111 16.87 10.19 17.49
CA GLY A 111 16.97 10.24 18.95
C GLY A 111 18.14 9.42 19.50
N ALA A 112 18.30 8.17 19.03
CA ALA A 112 19.43 7.33 19.42
C ALA A 112 20.78 7.95 18.98
N SER A 113 20.85 8.54 17.77
CA SER A 113 22.06 9.22 17.30
C SER A 113 22.40 10.45 18.14
N THR A 114 21.40 11.24 18.51
CA THR A 114 21.56 12.42 19.36
C THR A 114 22.04 12.03 20.77
N LEU A 115 21.42 10.99 21.36
CA LEU A 115 21.85 10.47 22.67
C LEU A 115 23.32 10.06 22.67
N LEU A 116 23.74 9.28 21.67
CA LEU A 116 25.11 8.78 21.58
C LEU A 116 26.14 9.90 21.38
N LEU A 117 25.75 11.03 20.76
CA LEU A 117 26.63 12.18 20.60
C LEU A 117 26.73 13.04 21.87
N THR A 118 25.64 13.13 22.63
CA THR A 118 25.56 14.02 23.80
C THR A 118 25.90 13.33 25.11
N ALA A 119 25.65 12.01 25.23
CA ALA A 119 25.85 11.28 26.48
C ALA A 119 27.19 10.53 26.57
N ILE A 120 27.82 10.19 25.45
CA ILE A 120 29.07 9.41 25.42
C ILE A 120 30.23 10.34 25.03
N PRO A 121 31.19 10.61 25.91
CA PRO A 121 32.41 11.33 25.58
C PRO A 121 33.23 10.52 24.55
N GLN A 122 33.27 10.96 23.31
CA GLN A 122 34.01 10.33 22.22
C GLN A 122 35.06 11.29 21.64
N GLY A 123 36.01 11.74 22.46
CA GLY A 123 37.03 12.66 21.96
C GLY A 123 36.44 14.02 21.51
N ASP A 124 36.89 14.50 20.34
CA ASP A 124 36.34 15.73 19.74
C ASP A 124 34.94 15.50 19.17
N PRO A 125 33.90 16.18 19.69
CA PRO A 125 32.52 16.03 19.25
C PRO A 125 32.32 16.36 17.78
N LEU A 126 33.05 17.32 17.25
CA LEU A 126 32.94 17.74 15.85
C LEU A 126 33.48 16.64 14.91
N SER A 127 34.63 16.05 15.23
CA SER A 127 35.19 14.93 14.49
C SER A 127 34.25 13.72 14.48
N THR A 128 33.61 13.42 15.61
CA THR A 128 32.61 12.36 15.73
C THR A 128 31.36 12.65 14.89
N ALA A 129 30.89 13.89 14.90
CA ALA A 129 29.74 14.30 14.10
C ALA A 129 30.03 14.20 12.58
N ILE A 130 31.21 14.67 12.14
CA ILE A 130 31.67 14.55 10.74
C ILE A 130 31.78 13.08 10.34
N GLY A 131 32.42 12.27 11.19
CA GLY A 131 32.53 10.83 10.92
C GLY A 131 31.18 10.14 10.72
N ARG A 132 30.17 10.47 11.53
CA ARG A 132 28.79 9.96 11.34
C ARG A 132 28.14 10.51 10.08
N GLY A 133 28.31 11.83 9.83
CA GLY A 133 27.79 12.52 8.65
C GLY A 133 28.28 11.89 7.36
N LEU A 134 29.46 11.29 7.33
CA LEU A 134 30.04 10.60 6.18
C LEU A 134 29.69 9.12 6.12
N ASN A 135 29.76 8.42 7.27
CA ASN A 135 29.48 6.99 7.33
C ASN A 135 28.01 6.64 7.03
N VAL A 136 27.05 7.48 7.46
CA VAL A 136 25.64 7.20 7.27
C VAL A 136 25.25 7.22 5.80
N PRO A 137 25.54 8.27 5.00
CA PRO A 137 25.29 8.25 3.56
C PRO A 137 26.03 7.12 2.83
N LEU A 138 27.28 6.84 3.20
CA LEU A 138 28.02 5.73 2.62
C LEU A 138 27.30 4.39 2.82
N GLY A 139 26.87 4.09 4.04
CA GLY A 139 26.12 2.87 4.34
C GLY A 139 24.80 2.80 3.54
N CYS A 140 24.08 3.92 3.42
CA CYS A 140 22.86 4.02 2.64
C CYS A 140 23.09 3.75 1.16
N VAL A 141 24.11 4.35 0.55
CA VAL A 141 24.45 4.15 -0.87
C VAL A 141 24.82 2.68 -1.13
N VAL A 142 25.63 2.08 -0.25
CA VAL A 142 25.99 0.66 -0.35
C VAL A 142 24.77 -0.24 -0.25
N ALA A 143 23.84 0.05 0.69
CA ALA A 143 22.63 -0.74 0.84
C ALA A 143 21.75 -0.71 -0.42
N VAL A 144 21.55 0.47 -1.02
CA VAL A 144 20.81 0.62 -2.27
C VAL A 144 21.51 -0.10 -3.42
N ALA A 145 22.82 0.04 -3.56
CA ALA A 145 23.59 -0.62 -4.62
C ALA A 145 23.52 -2.14 -4.51
N ILE A 146 23.73 -2.70 -3.33
CA ILE A 146 23.60 -4.15 -3.08
C ILE A 146 22.16 -4.61 -3.30
N GLY A 147 21.16 -3.84 -2.84
CA GLY A 147 19.74 -4.12 -3.06
C GLY A 147 19.34 -4.15 -4.53
N ALA A 148 20.00 -3.36 -5.38
CA ALA A 148 19.78 -3.34 -6.82
C ALA A 148 20.43 -4.53 -7.56
N VAL A 149 21.49 -5.14 -6.99
CA VAL A 149 22.23 -6.25 -7.61
C VAL A 149 21.82 -7.60 -7.03
N VAL A 150 21.65 -7.68 -5.70
CA VAL A 150 21.34 -8.92 -4.99
C VAL A 150 19.82 -9.03 -4.79
N PHE A 151 19.19 -9.95 -5.50
CA PHE A 151 17.72 -10.15 -5.49
C PHE A 151 16.93 -8.86 -5.75
N PRO A 152 16.98 -8.28 -6.96
CA PRO A 152 16.35 -7.01 -7.27
C PRO A 152 14.81 -7.15 -7.29
N HIS A 153 14.16 -6.80 -6.20
CA HIS A 153 12.71 -6.71 -6.13
C HIS A 153 12.27 -5.27 -6.41
N ARG A 154 11.48 -5.10 -7.47
CA ARG A 154 10.92 -3.80 -7.84
C ARG A 154 9.54 -3.63 -7.23
N ALA A 155 9.34 -2.55 -6.49
CA ALA A 155 8.06 -2.20 -5.89
C ALA A 155 6.97 -1.99 -6.96
N VAL A 156 7.31 -1.43 -8.12
CA VAL A 156 6.41 -1.28 -9.27
C VAL A 156 5.80 -2.61 -9.71
N ASN A 157 6.61 -3.67 -9.84
CA ASN A 157 6.10 -4.99 -10.26
C ASN A 157 5.23 -5.61 -9.17
N THR A 158 5.64 -5.49 -7.91
CA THR A 158 4.86 -5.96 -6.76
C THR A 158 3.52 -5.23 -6.67
N LEU A 159 3.51 -3.92 -6.93
CA LEU A 159 2.29 -3.12 -6.97
C LEU A 159 1.35 -3.60 -8.08
N ARG A 160 1.86 -3.75 -9.31
CA ARG A 160 1.05 -4.21 -10.47
C ARG A 160 0.40 -5.56 -10.22
N ILE A 161 1.18 -6.54 -9.78
CA ILE A 161 0.66 -7.88 -9.47
C ILE A 161 -0.40 -7.77 -8.37
N GLY A 162 -0.11 -7.03 -7.32
CA GLY A 162 -1.03 -6.88 -6.21
C GLY A 162 -2.32 -6.14 -6.57
N LEU A 163 -2.28 -5.10 -7.40
CA LEU A 163 -3.49 -4.41 -7.89
C LEU A 163 -4.34 -5.35 -8.76
N THR A 164 -3.70 -6.20 -9.58
CA THR A 164 -4.39 -7.23 -10.37
C THR A 164 -5.11 -8.22 -9.46
N GLU A 165 -4.41 -8.77 -8.47
CA GLU A 165 -4.98 -9.72 -7.51
C GLU A 165 -6.13 -9.11 -6.71
N ASP A 166 -5.96 -7.86 -6.23
CA ASP A 166 -6.96 -7.14 -5.44
C ASP A 166 -8.20 -6.83 -6.29
N LEU A 167 -8.03 -6.40 -7.55
CA LEU A 167 -9.15 -6.13 -8.45
C LEU A 167 -9.92 -7.39 -8.80
N ILE A 168 -9.24 -8.46 -9.21
CA ILE A 168 -9.85 -9.78 -9.46
C ILE A 168 -10.55 -10.28 -8.20
N GLY A 169 -9.93 -10.12 -7.03
CA GLY A 169 -10.52 -10.47 -5.74
C GLY A 169 -11.82 -9.72 -5.46
N ALA A 170 -11.84 -8.41 -5.76
CA ALA A 170 -13.04 -7.58 -5.61
C ALA A 170 -14.18 -8.03 -6.54
N PHE A 171 -13.87 -8.34 -7.79
CA PHE A 171 -14.85 -8.86 -8.75
C PHE A 171 -15.44 -10.19 -8.33
N ARG A 172 -14.58 -11.17 -7.97
CA ARG A 172 -15.05 -12.49 -7.48
C ARG A 172 -15.90 -12.35 -6.23
N LEU A 173 -15.47 -11.53 -5.29
CA LEU A 173 -16.22 -11.32 -4.06
C LEU A 173 -17.57 -10.64 -4.32
N SER A 174 -17.64 -9.75 -5.34
CA SER A 174 -18.90 -9.14 -5.78
C SER A 174 -19.84 -10.16 -6.41
N CYS A 175 -19.32 -11.07 -7.25
CA CYS A 175 -20.10 -12.18 -7.80
C CYS A 175 -20.68 -13.07 -6.69
N ASP A 176 -19.81 -13.53 -5.76
CA ASP A 176 -20.22 -14.38 -4.65
C ASP A 176 -21.27 -13.67 -3.74
N ALA A 177 -21.12 -12.36 -3.53
CA ALA A 177 -22.09 -11.58 -2.78
C ALA A 177 -23.46 -11.51 -3.48
N ILE A 178 -23.48 -11.28 -4.80
CA ILE A 178 -24.73 -11.25 -5.56
C ILE A 178 -25.37 -12.63 -5.60
N ASP A 179 -24.61 -13.71 -5.84
CA ASP A 179 -25.10 -15.10 -5.81
C ASP A 179 -25.68 -15.48 -4.45
N GLN A 180 -24.96 -15.19 -3.36
CA GLN A 180 -25.45 -15.40 -2.00
C GLN A 180 -26.78 -14.68 -1.75
N TRP A 181 -26.87 -13.42 -2.21
CA TRP A 181 -28.08 -12.62 -2.04
C TRP A 181 -29.25 -13.18 -2.86
N LEU A 182 -29.02 -13.61 -4.11
CA LEU A 182 -30.05 -14.22 -4.97
C LEU A 182 -30.53 -15.57 -4.45
N ASP A 183 -29.61 -16.43 -4.10
CA ASP A 183 -29.91 -17.82 -3.72
C ASP A 183 -30.31 -17.95 -2.24
N SER A 184 -30.25 -16.84 -1.48
CA SER A 184 -30.53 -16.83 -0.05
C SER A 184 -29.65 -17.82 0.75
N THR A 185 -28.44 -18.03 0.26
CA THR A 185 -27.43 -18.86 0.94
C THR A 185 -26.61 -18.02 1.89
N VAL A 186 -25.87 -18.64 2.81
CA VAL A 186 -24.98 -17.94 3.74
C VAL A 186 -23.58 -18.52 3.61
N ASP A 187 -22.67 -17.76 3.05
CA ASP A 187 -21.22 -18.06 3.14
C ASP A 187 -20.66 -17.42 4.41
N PRO A 188 -20.28 -18.19 5.42
CA PRO A 188 -19.75 -17.67 6.68
C PRO A 188 -18.40 -16.95 6.50
N ASN A 189 -17.70 -17.18 5.39
CA ASN A 189 -16.38 -16.62 5.15
C ASN A 189 -16.41 -15.32 4.29
N LEU A 190 -17.58 -14.89 3.82
CA LEU A 190 -17.69 -13.75 2.91
C LEU A 190 -17.15 -12.46 3.55
N GLU A 191 -17.48 -12.20 4.82
CA GLU A 191 -16.98 -11.04 5.56
C GLU A 191 -15.47 -11.12 5.84
N ASP A 192 -14.95 -12.30 6.17
CA ASP A 192 -13.52 -12.50 6.41
C ASP A 192 -12.71 -12.25 5.12
N ARG A 193 -13.21 -12.73 3.99
CA ARG A 193 -12.62 -12.48 2.66
C ARG A 193 -12.65 -10.99 2.30
N LEU A 194 -13.72 -10.28 2.63
CA LEU A 194 -13.79 -8.83 2.48
C LEU A 194 -12.76 -8.11 3.34
N HIS A 195 -12.62 -8.50 4.61
CA HIS A 195 -11.64 -7.89 5.50
C HIS A 195 -10.20 -8.13 5.01
N ALA A 196 -9.91 -9.32 4.48
CA ALA A 196 -8.62 -9.63 3.87
C ALA A 196 -8.35 -8.73 2.66
N LEU A 197 -9.29 -8.62 1.71
CA LEU A 197 -9.20 -7.75 0.53
C LEU A 197 -8.93 -6.28 0.92
N LEU A 198 -9.73 -5.73 1.84
CA LEU A 198 -9.57 -4.34 2.29
C LEU A 198 -8.24 -4.12 3.02
N GLY A 199 -7.73 -5.15 3.71
CA GLY A 199 -6.42 -5.15 4.35
C GLY A 199 -5.30 -5.09 3.32
N ASP A 200 -5.40 -5.85 2.26
CA ASP A 200 -4.40 -5.90 1.19
C ASP A 200 -4.40 -4.60 0.37
N VAL A 201 -5.57 -4.10 -0.03
CA VAL A 201 -5.69 -2.81 -0.73
C VAL A 201 -5.04 -1.66 0.07
N ARG A 202 -5.20 -1.62 1.40
CA ARG A 202 -4.51 -0.61 2.25
C ARG A 202 -2.99 -0.71 2.20
N LYS A 203 -2.44 -1.92 2.10
CA LYS A 203 -0.99 -2.12 1.98
C LYS A 203 -0.43 -1.58 0.67
N ARG A 204 -1.25 -1.49 -0.40
CA ARG A 204 -0.82 -0.98 -1.71
C ARG A 204 -0.41 0.49 -1.66
N ASP A 205 -0.96 1.31 -0.76
CA ASP A 205 -0.52 2.71 -0.57
C ASP A 205 0.97 2.80 -0.19
N ALA A 206 1.41 1.93 0.72
CA ALA A 206 2.82 1.89 1.11
C ALA A 206 3.70 1.43 -0.05
N ILE A 207 3.29 0.38 -0.79
CA ILE A 207 4.03 -0.13 -1.95
C ILE A 207 4.05 0.92 -3.08
N TYR A 208 2.96 1.65 -3.30
CA TYR A 208 2.92 2.76 -4.25
C TYR A 208 3.94 3.84 -3.89
N THR A 209 3.98 4.23 -2.61
CA THR A 209 4.99 5.19 -2.12
C THR A 209 6.41 4.68 -2.35
N GLU A 210 6.68 3.40 -2.11
CA GLU A 210 8.00 2.80 -2.41
C GLU A 210 8.31 2.86 -3.90
N ALA A 211 7.34 2.56 -4.77
CA ALA A 211 7.49 2.58 -6.21
C ALA A 211 7.85 3.97 -6.76
N THR A 212 7.40 5.06 -6.11
CA THR A 212 7.75 6.44 -6.52
C THR A 212 9.24 6.75 -6.39
N TYR A 213 9.95 6.04 -5.50
CA TYR A 213 11.38 6.22 -5.30
C TYR A 213 12.24 5.37 -6.24
N GLU A 214 11.65 4.49 -7.06
CA GLU A 214 12.44 3.61 -7.94
C GLU A 214 12.97 4.38 -9.17
N PRO A 215 14.29 4.30 -9.45
CA PRO A 215 14.87 4.91 -10.65
C PRO A 215 14.25 4.30 -11.92
N GLY A 216 13.64 5.13 -12.75
CA GLY A 216 12.94 4.69 -13.97
C GLY A 216 11.66 3.89 -13.71
N GLY A 217 11.23 3.76 -12.43
CA GLY A 217 10.06 2.96 -12.05
C GLY A 217 8.76 3.59 -12.47
N MET A 218 8.64 4.88 -12.30
CA MET A 218 7.38 5.60 -12.50
C MET A 218 7.35 6.52 -13.73
N GLY A 219 8.44 6.96 -14.33
CA GLY A 219 8.51 7.84 -15.55
C GLY A 219 7.14 8.11 -16.16
N GLY A 220 6.66 8.79 -16.97
CA GLY A 220 5.29 9.07 -17.45
C GLY A 220 4.15 8.03 -17.18
N ARG A 221 4.40 6.98 -16.36
CA ARG A 221 3.48 5.94 -15.89
C ARG A 221 3.00 6.15 -14.44
N SER A 222 3.47 7.21 -13.79
CA SER A 222 3.06 7.56 -12.42
C SER A 222 1.55 7.70 -12.33
N ASP A 223 0.96 8.37 -13.31
CA ASP A 223 -0.45 8.70 -13.32
C ASP A 223 -1.31 7.44 -13.53
N SER A 224 -0.91 6.55 -14.46
CA SER A 224 -1.64 5.28 -14.68
C SER A 224 -1.67 4.38 -13.45
N LEU A 225 -0.56 4.27 -12.69
CA LEU A 225 -0.54 3.46 -11.47
C LEU A 225 -1.28 4.12 -10.30
N ALA A 226 -1.27 5.46 -10.23
CA ALA A 226 -2.09 6.19 -9.27
C ALA A 226 -3.58 5.97 -9.55
N LEU A 227 -3.98 6.07 -10.81
CA LEU A 227 -5.34 5.78 -11.27
C LEU A 227 -5.73 4.33 -10.98
N ALA A 228 -4.84 3.37 -11.27
CA ALA A 228 -5.08 1.95 -10.97
C ALA A 228 -5.31 1.69 -9.48
N LEU A 229 -4.52 2.31 -8.63
CA LEU A 229 -4.67 2.22 -7.17
C LEU A 229 -6.01 2.81 -6.71
N GLU A 230 -6.38 3.99 -7.22
CA GLU A 230 -7.65 4.62 -6.87
C GLU A 230 -8.84 3.81 -7.40
N LEU A 231 -8.75 3.29 -8.63
CA LEU A 231 -9.75 2.38 -9.20
C LEU A 231 -9.97 1.15 -8.31
N THR A 232 -8.87 0.49 -7.91
CA THR A 232 -8.94 -0.69 -7.03
C THR A 232 -9.56 -0.34 -5.68
N LYS A 233 -9.24 0.83 -5.11
CA LYS A 233 -9.85 1.32 -3.87
C LYS A 233 -11.35 1.57 -4.02
N ARG A 234 -11.77 2.25 -5.11
CA ARG A 234 -13.19 2.53 -5.39
C ARG A 234 -13.97 1.23 -5.54
N THR A 235 -13.48 0.32 -6.39
CA THR A 235 -14.08 -1.00 -6.62
C THR A 235 -14.23 -1.78 -5.31
N SER A 236 -13.19 -1.82 -4.47
CA SER A 236 -13.23 -2.51 -3.18
C SER A 236 -14.24 -1.89 -2.20
N ARG A 237 -14.47 -0.57 -2.24
CA ARG A 237 -15.51 0.09 -1.44
C ARG A 237 -16.92 -0.33 -1.87
N VAL A 238 -17.14 -0.41 -3.18
CA VAL A 238 -18.44 -0.86 -3.73
C VAL A 238 -18.67 -2.35 -3.44
N THR A 239 -17.64 -3.19 -3.61
CA THR A 239 -17.69 -4.61 -3.21
C THR A 239 -18.09 -4.77 -1.75
N ARG A 240 -17.56 -3.91 -0.85
CA ARG A 240 -17.98 -3.90 0.56
C ARG A 240 -19.48 -3.64 0.70
N SER A 241 -20.03 -2.70 -0.06
CA SER A 241 -21.47 -2.40 -0.01
C SER A 241 -22.31 -3.58 -0.50
N LEU A 242 -21.90 -4.26 -1.57
CA LEU A 242 -22.54 -5.50 -2.04
C LEU A 242 -22.51 -6.62 -1.00
N VAL A 243 -21.37 -6.84 -0.35
CA VAL A 243 -21.25 -7.83 0.74
C VAL A 243 -22.18 -7.48 1.90
N ILE A 244 -22.31 -6.19 2.26
CA ILE A 244 -23.26 -5.75 3.30
C ILE A 244 -24.70 -6.03 2.89
N VAL A 245 -25.07 -5.80 1.63
CA VAL A 245 -26.40 -6.15 1.10
C VAL A 245 -26.63 -7.66 1.21
N ALA A 246 -25.65 -8.48 0.82
CA ALA A 246 -25.76 -9.92 0.85
C ALA A 246 -25.85 -10.52 2.25
N THR A 247 -25.13 -9.94 3.23
CA THR A 247 -25.07 -10.48 4.61
C THR A 247 -26.18 -9.96 5.51
N ARG A 248 -26.68 -8.75 5.26
CA ARG A 248 -27.71 -8.10 6.09
C ARG A 248 -29.09 -8.05 5.44
N GLY A 249 -29.15 -8.30 4.13
CA GLY A 249 -30.40 -8.39 3.40
C GLY A 249 -31.21 -9.58 3.91
N GLN A 250 -32.45 -9.34 4.38
CA GLN A 250 -33.34 -10.44 4.62
C GLN A 250 -33.71 -11.08 3.27
N THR A 251 -33.80 -12.39 3.26
CA THR A 251 -34.18 -13.19 2.11
C THR A 251 -35.61 -12.89 1.69
N ASN A 252 -35.78 -11.99 0.75
CA ASN A 252 -37.08 -11.57 0.24
C ASN A 252 -37.24 -12.07 -1.20
N SER A 253 -38.45 -12.39 -1.58
CA SER A 253 -38.76 -12.83 -2.94
C SER A 253 -38.65 -11.71 -3.98
N ALA A 254 -38.48 -10.46 -3.58
CA ALA A 254 -38.33 -9.30 -4.48
C ALA A 254 -37.10 -9.41 -5.39
N GLN A 255 -35.98 -9.95 -4.88
CA GLN A 255 -34.76 -10.15 -5.68
C GLN A 255 -34.97 -11.09 -6.88
N ARG A 256 -35.87 -12.07 -6.76
CA ARG A 256 -36.18 -13.01 -7.81
C ARG A 256 -36.84 -12.36 -9.02
N LEU A 257 -37.42 -11.16 -8.86
CA LEU A 257 -38.03 -10.42 -9.96
C LEU A 257 -37.00 -10.01 -11.02
N LEU A 258 -35.74 -9.80 -10.61
CA LEU A 258 -34.63 -9.39 -11.49
C LEU A 258 -33.50 -10.43 -11.50
N GLU A 259 -33.76 -11.66 -11.04
CA GLU A 259 -32.72 -12.71 -11.00
C GLU A 259 -31.99 -12.91 -12.33
N PRO A 260 -32.67 -12.98 -13.51
CA PRO A 260 -31.96 -13.13 -14.78
C PRO A 260 -31.02 -11.96 -15.08
N GLN A 261 -31.39 -10.73 -14.72
CA GLN A 261 -30.58 -9.54 -14.94
C GLN A 261 -29.35 -9.52 -14.01
N PHE A 262 -29.53 -9.85 -12.74
CA PHE A 262 -28.40 -9.96 -11.79
C PHE A 262 -27.43 -11.08 -12.20
N ARG A 263 -27.93 -12.24 -12.67
CA ARG A 263 -27.06 -13.29 -13.23
C ARG A 263 -26.33 -12.83 -14.49
N GLY A 264 -26.95 -11.98 -15.29
CA GLY A 264 -26.29 -11.29 -16.42
C GLY A 264 -25.13 -10.41 -15.96
N VAL A 265 -25.30 -9.67 -14.85
CA VAL A 265 -24.22 -8.87 -14.25
C VAL A 265 -23.08 -9.75 -13.74
N ILE A 266 -23.39 -10.87 -13.07
CA ILE A 266 -22.38 -11.83 -12.62
C ILE A 266 -21.56 -12.35 -13.80
N GLN A 267 -22.23 -12.71 -14.91
CA GLN A 267 -21.53 -13.16 -16.10
C GLN A 267 -20.64 -12.08 -16.69
N ALA A 268 -21.12 -10.83 -16.78
CA ALA A 268 -20.33 -9.69 -17.24
C ALA A 268 -19.10 -9.40 -16.35
N LEU A 269 -19.23 -9.58 -15.02
CA LEU A 269 -18.10 -9.50 -14.08
C LEU A 269 -17.08 -10.62 -14.33
N HIS A 270 -17.54 -11.86 -14.57
CA HIS A 270 -16.64 -12.97 -14.91
C HIS A 270 -15.91 -12.74 -16.24
N ASP A 271 -16.61 -12.23 -17.26
CA ASP A 271 -16.00 -11.91 -18.55
C ASP A 271 -14.95 -10.82 -18.39
N ALA A 272 -15.24 -9.77 -17.60
CA ALA A 272 -14.30 -8.71 -17.31
C ALA A 272 -13.05 -9.20 -16.55
N ILE A 273 -13.16 -10.21 -15.67
CA ILE A 273 -12.01 -10.81 -14.98
C ILE A 273 -10.99 -11.36 -15.99
N SER A 274 -11.45 -11.94 -17.10
CA SER A 274 -10.58 -12.52 -18.12
C SER A 274 -9.67 -11.49 -18.79
N ASP A 275 -10.09 -10.22 -18.82
CA ASP A 275 -9.37 -9.11 -19.42
C ASP A 275 -8.36 -8.45 -18.46
N ILE A 276 -8.42 -8.80 -17.18
CA ILE A 276 -7.55 -8.18 -16.17
C ILE A 276 -6.22 -8.91 -16.13
N ASP A 277 -5.15 -8.26 -16.60
CA ASP A 277 -3.76 -8.73 -16.49
C ASP A 277 -2.86 -7.59 -15.96
N SER A 278 -1.79 -7.97 -15.30
CA SER A 278 -0.80 -7.05 -14.73
C SER A 278 -0.11 -6.14 -15.77
N SER A 279 -0.11 -6.54 -17.04
CA SER A 279 0.43 -5.72 -18.15
C SER A 279 -0.44 -4.50 -18.46
N HIS A 280 -1.75 -4.55 -18.21
CA HIS A 280 -2.71 -3.51 -18.56
C HIS A 280 -2.62 -2.25 -17.71
N TRP A 281 -1.94 -2.30 -16.55
CA TRP A 281 -1.72 -1.12 -15.71
C TRP A 281 -0.80 -0.05 -16.31
N SER A 282 -0.26 -0.30 -17.51
CA SER A 282 0.41 0.75 -18.30
C SER A 282 -0.58 1.71 -18.98
N ASP A 283 -1.84 1.26 -19.14
CA ASP A 283 -2.93 2.03 -19.71
C ASP A 283 -4.22 1.72 -18.93
N THR A 284 -4.30 2.26 -17.73
CA THR A 284 -5.44 2.08 -16.82
C THR A 284 -6.75 2.58 -17.42
N PRO A 285 -6.81 3.75 -18.13
CA PRO A 285 -8.03 4.19 -18.77
C PRO A 285 -8.57 3.19 -19.79
N ALA A 286 -7.71 2.63 -20.67
CA ALA A 286 -8.15 1.63 -21.64
C ALA A 286 -8.67 0.34 -20.98
N LEU A 287 -8.06 -0.09 -19.87
CA LEU A 287 -8.58 -1.21 -19.07
C LEU A 287 -9.95 -0.87 -18.49
N ALA A 288 -10.10 0.31 -17.89
CA ALA A 288 -11.36 0.77 -17.31
C ALA A 288 -12.47 0.80 -18.36
N GLN A 289 -12.20 1.34 -19.54
CA GLN A 289 -13.16 1.40 -20.64
C GLN A 289 -13.58 -0.01 -21.13
N ARG A 290 -12.65 -0.98 -21.20
CA ARG A 290 -13.01 -2.36 -21.55
C ARG A 290 -13.92 -2.97 -20.49
N ILE A 291 -13.60 -2.84 -19.21
CA ILE A 291 -14.43 -3.35 -18.13
C ILE A 291 -15.82 -2.72 -18.18
N HIS A 292 -15.90 -1.39 -18.33
CA HIS A 292 -17.17 -0.69 -18.51
C HIS A 292 -17.98 -1.25 -19.69
N SER A 293 -17.34 -1.52 -20.82
CA SER A 293 -18.02 -2.08 -22.01
C SER A 293 -18.60 -3.48 -21.79
N HIS A 294 -18.01 -4.30 -20.91
CA HIS A 294 -18.59 -5.58 -20.52
C HIS A 294 -19.80 -5.43 -19.59
N LEU A 295 -19.73 -4.48 -18.65
CA LEU A 295 -20.76 -4.31 -17.61
C LEU A 295 -22.00 -3.58 -18.13
N ARG A 296 -21.82 -2.56 -18.96
CA ARG A 296 -22.88 -1.64 -19.39
C ARG A 296 -24.12 -2.32 -19.98
N PRO A 297 -24.01 -3.31 -20.90
CA PRO A 297 -25.19 -3.98 -21.47
C PRO A 297 -26.03 -4.71 -20.42
N SER A 298 -25.39 -5.33 -19.42
CA SER A 298 -26.09 -6.05 -18.35
C SER A 298 -26.78 -5.11 -17.39
N ILE A 299 -26.19 -3.94 -17.12
CA ILE A 299 -26.77 -2.88 -16.30
C ILE A 299 -27.97 -2.25 -17.00
N ASP A 300 -27.87 -1.95 -18.30
CA ASP A 300 -28.97 -1.42 -19.09
C ASP A 300 -30.16 -2.42 -19.14
N ALA A 301 -29.88 -3.73 -19.21
CA ALA A 301 -30.88 -4.79 -19.13
C ALA A 301 -31.53 -4.84 -17.72
N MET A 302 -30.75 -4.65 -16.67
CA MET A 302 -31.27 -4.59 -15.30
C MET A 302 -32.20 -3.38 -15.11
N ASP A 303 -31.81 -2.20 -15.61
CA ASP A 303 -32.65 -1.00 -15.56
C ASP A 303 -33.93 -1.15 -16.37
N ALA A 304 -33.83 -1.75 -17.55
CA ALA A 304 -35.01 -2.03 -18.37
C ALA A 304 -35.97 -2.99 -17.66
N GLY A 305 -35.44 -4.06 -17.06
CA GLY A 305 -36.23 -5.00 -16.27
C GLY A 305 -36.94 -4.31 -15.08
N PHE A 306 -36.23 -3.44 -14.36
CA PHE A 306 -36.81 -2.72 -13.23
C PHE A 306 -37.92 -1.74 -13.69
N ARG A 307 -37.75 -1.03 -14.82
CA ARG A 307 -38.79 -0.19 -15.40
C ARG A 307 -40.07 -1.00 -15.72
N GLN A 308 -39.91 -2.18 -16.35
CA GLN A 308 -41.05 -3.06 -16.63
C GLN A 308 -41.77 -3.53 -15.37
N LEU A 309 -41.04 -3.86 -14.31
CA LEU A 309 -41.64 -4.22 -13.02
C LEU A 309 -42.50 -3.10 -12.45
N ARG A 310 -42.03 -1.86 -12.55
CA ARG A 310 -42.78 -0.66 -12.12
C ARG A 310 -44.03 -0.43 -12.94
N GLU A 311 -43.92 -0.52 -14.25
CA GLU A 311 -45.04 -0.33 -15.17
C GLU A 311 -46.17 -1.35 -14.91
N HIS A 312 -45.80 -2.59 -14.62
CA HIS A 312 -46.76 -3.65 -14.30
C HIS A 312 -47.15 -3.73 -12.82
N GLN A 313 -46.71 -2.78 -11.99
CA GLN A 313 -46.92 -2.77 -10.53
C GLN A 313 -46.52 -4.07 -9.85
N ALA A 314 -45.57 -4.80 -10.43
CA ALA A 314 -45.12 -6.09 -9.91
C ALA A 314 -44.41 -5.99 -8.54
N THR A 315 -43.99 -4.79 -8.14
CA THR A 315 -43.42 -4.50 -6.82
C THR A 315 -44.48 -4.25 -5.74
N ALA A 316 -45.76 -4.03 -6.10
CA ALA A 316 -46.83 -3.72 -5.16
C ALA A 316 -47.07 -4.77 -4.03
N PRO A 317 -46.84 -6.08 -4.24
CA PRO A 317 -46.99 -7.08 -3.18
C PRO A 317 -45.87 -7.08 -2.13
N PHE A 318 -44.77 -6.39 -2.38
CA PHE A 318 -43.58 -6.39 -1.51
C PHE A 318 -43.61 -5.21 -0.54
N SER A 319 -42.98 -5.38 0.64
CA SER A 319 -42.82 -4.28 1.57
C SER A 319 -41.86 -3.22 1.03
N ASP A 320 -41.99 -1.97 1.51
CA ASP A 320 -41.07 -0.89 1.15
C ASP A 320 -39.61 -1.27 1.40
N ARG A 321 -39.36 -2.02 2.47
CA ARG A 321 -38.01 -2.51 2.83
C ARG A 321 -37.45 -3.51 1.81
N ASP A 322 -38.30 -4.34 1.23
CA ASP A 322 -37.89 -5.32 0.20
C ASP A 322 -37.46 -4.63 -1.08
N VAL A 323 -38.25 -3.61 -1.47
CA VAL A 323 -37.96 -2.78 -2.64
C VAL A 323 -36.71 -1.92 -2.40
N GLU A 324 -36.53 -1.38 -1.20
CA GLU A 324 -35.32 -0.65 -0.82
C GLU A 324 -34.05 -1.50 -0.93
N HIS A 325 -34.07 -2.75 -0.46
CA HIS A 325 -32.93 -3.66 -0.61
C HIS A 325 -32.61 -3.97 -2.07
N LEU A 326 -33.62 -4.16 -2.91
CA LEU A 326 -33.44 -4.36 -4.34
C LEU A 326 -32.78 -3.13 -4.98
N LEU A 327 -33.28 -1.94 -4.69
CA LEU A 327 -32.72 -0.67 -5.17
C LEU A 327 -31.30 -0.46 -4.68
N HIS A 328 -31.00 -0.84 -3.43
CA HIS A 328 -29.64 -0.72 -2.91
C HIS A 328 -28.67 -1.65 -3.65
N ALA A 329 -29.06 -2.89 -3.94
CA ALA A 329 -28.24 -3.80 -4.75
C ALA A 329 -27.99 -3.24 -6.15
N MET A 330 -29.03 -2.72 -6.81
CA MET A 330 -28.91 -2.06 -8.12
C MET A 330 -27.99 -0.85 -8.05
N TRP A 331 -28.15 0.01 -7.04
CA TRP A 331 -27.27 1.16 -6.83
C TRP A 331 -25.80 0.77 -6.66
N CYS A 332 -25.52 -0.30 -5.92
CA CYS A 332 -24.15 -0.81 -5.79
C CYS A 332 -23.57 -1.24 -7.14
N ILE A 333 -24.37 -1.87 -8.01
CA ILE A 333 -23.93 -2.30 -9.34
C ILE A 333 -23.67 -1.08 -10.24
N HIS A 334 -24.53 -0.06 -10.18
CA HIS A 334 -24.29 1.21 -10.89
C HIS A 334 -23.00 1.90 -10.40
N ALA A 335 -22.80 2.01 -9.08
CA ALA A 335 -21.60 2.60 -8.51
C ALA A 335 -20.33 1.81 -8.88
N PHE A 336 -20.47 0.48 -9.08
CA PHE A 336 -19.38 -0.35 -9.58
C PHE A 336 -19.01 0.04 -11.01
N ASP A 337 -19.97 0.14 -11.91
CA ASP A 337 -19.77 0.56 -13.30
C ASP A 337 -19.24 2.00 -13.42
N GLU A 338 -19.83 2.96 -12.67
CA GLU A 338 -19.40 4.36 -12.63
C GLU A 338 -17.92 4.50 -12.25
N SER A 339 -17.41 3.61 -11.37
CA SER A 339 -15.99 3.59 -10.99
C SER A 339 -15.06 3.38 -12.19
N PHE A 340 -15.55 2.73 -13.25
CA PHE A 340 -14.81 2.49 -14.49
C PHE A 340 -15.12 3.52 -15.57
N ALA A 341 -16.36 3.99 -15.66
CA ALA A 341 -16.79 4.98 -16.64
C ALA A 341 -16.06 6.33 -16.48
N GLU A 342 -15.95 6.84 -15.25
CA GLU A 342 -15.28 8.12 -14.95
C GLU A 342 -13.82 8.13 -15.37
N GLN A 343 -13.11 7.01 -15.22
CA GLN A 343 -11.69 6.92 -15.55
C GLN A 343 -11.41 6.70 -17.03
N GLY A 344 -12.38 6.19 -17.79
CA GLY A 344 -12.29 6.12 -19.24
C GLY A 344 -12.44 7.48 -19.92
N LEU A 345 -13.10 8.46 -19.27
CA LEU A 345 -13.32 9.80 -19.81
C LEU A 345 -12.17 10.79 -19.55
N GLU A 346 -11.28 10.51 -18.60
CA GLU A 346 -10.10 11.36 -18.33
C GLU A 346 -8.95 11.13 -19.34
N ALA A 347 -9.12 10.22 -20.30
CA ALA A 347 -8.12 9.86 -21.30
C ALA A 347 -8.24 10.62 -22.64
N ASP A 348 -9.35 11.34 -22.87
CA ASP A 348 -9.62 12.20 -24.03
C ASP A 348 -9.34 13.68 -23.69
#